data_01307a0120b7f74864da01e9f1e3245e
#
_entry.id   01307a0120b7f74864da01e9f1e3245e
#
_cell.length_a   1.000
_cell.length_b   1.000
_cell.length_c   1.000
_cell.angle_alpha   90.00
_cell.angle_beta   90.00
_cell.angle_gamma   90.00
#
_symmetry.space_group_name_H-M   'P 1'
#
loop_
_entity.id
_entity.type
_entity.pdbx_description
1 polymer ?
#
loop_
_entity_poly.entity_id
_entity_poly.type
_entity_poly.pdbx_seq_one_letter_code
_entity_poly.pdbx_strand_id
1 'polypeptide(L)'
;QELHNAFAEATAARTAFLTLTEQRSAVETAKTEAAQADKAALLEEIYNSTLRAHKHNQECLSAEQSAHQATAAAQAALQKLHQKLSEQLQQLDGQSIKDTANLDKALELLNQRILQLHSEAAKLSGVTSELERLAAALVDNEPCPVCGALQHPHPATITAAQKSELQLKTQTITRQVQSLQLLQQSYQQAQLHLAGCEATLKANQAASVNAAKEFSALREHFKERLDASDFESQTAFLAALRTESTRKQLQQTIAAYEQNLAAATDRLQRAQNAVNGKTEPELSACKAAEQQADALYRQLTAQTAVTAKELSDLQKAQLQLQELEKKMGTLQDAYQTAASLAE
;
A
#
# COMPACT_ATOMS: atom_id res chain seq x y z
N GLN A 1 -44.39 61.45 -22.19
CA GLN A 1 -43.97 60.04 -22.37
C GLN A 1 -42.46 59.85 -22.06
N GLU A 2 -41.55 60.69 -22.56
CA GLU A 2 -40.10 60.63 -22.26
C GLU A 2 -39.79 60.84 -20.79
N LEU A 3 -40.40 61.84 -20.11
CA LEU A 3 -40.20 62.08 -18.68
C LEU A 3 -40.77 60.94 -17.83
N HIS A 4 -41.92 60.38 -18.22
CA HIS A 4 -42.51 59.22 -17.63
C HIS A 4 -41.57 57.97 -17.72
N ASN A 5 -41.00 57.73 -18.90
CA ASN A 5 -40.03 56.65 -19.08
C ASN A 5 -38.75 56.89 -18.28
N ALA A 6 -38.31 58.15 -18.08
CA ALA A 6 -37.12 58.47 -17.29
C ALA A 6 -37.34 58.17 -15.78
N PHE A 7 -38.55 58.45 -15.23
CA PHE A 7 -38.90 58.07 -13.84
C PHE A 7 -39.02 56.53 -13.66
N ALA A 8 -39.61 55.85 -14.64
CA ALA A 8 -39.68 54.40 -14.65
C ALA A 8 -38.30 53.77 -14.68
N GLU A 9 -37.40 54.31 -15.50
CA GLU A 9 -36.01 53.90 -15.57
C GLU A 9 -35.23 54.15 -14.28
N ALA A 10 -35.44 55.34 -13.64
CA ALA A 10 -34.80 55.68 -12.39
C ALA A 10 -35.25 54.74 -11.21
N THR A 11 -36.51 54.37 -11.20
CA THR A 11 -37.06 53.41 -10.24
C THR A 11 -36.51 52.00 -10.45
N ALA A 12 -36.50 51.55 -11.70
CA ALA A 12 -35.96 50.24 -12.07
C ALA A 12 -34.44 50.16 -11.78
N ALA A 13 -33.66 51.20 -12.11
CA ALA A 13 -32.23 51.29 -11.82
C ALA A 13 -31.98 51.28 -10.32
N ARG A 14 -32.79 52.00 -9.53
CA ARG A 14 -32.66 52.02 -8.06
C ARG A 14 -32.92 50.64 -7.45
N THR A 15 -34.00 49.95 -7.89
CA THR A 15 -34.34 48.61 -7.40
C THR A 15 -33.21 47.61 -7.72
N ALA A 16 -32.72 47.62 -8.97
CA ALA A 16 -31.61 46.77 -9.35
C ALA A 16 -30.33 47.01 -8.52
N PHE A 17 -30.00 48.29 -8.25
CA PHE A 17 -28.87 48.66 -7.39
C PHE A 17 -29.08 48.18 -5.95
N LEU A 18 -30.24 48.37 -5.36
CA LEU A 18 -30.59 47.95 -4.00
C LEU A 18 -30.46 46.42 -3.85
N THR A 19 -30.98 45.67 -4.80
CA THR A 19 -30.91 44.21 -4.80
C THR A 19 -29.47 43.68 -4.86
N LEU A 20 -28.64 44.33 -5.67
CA LEU A 20 -27.20 43.99 -5.72
C LEU A 20 -26.49 44.39 -4.42
N THR A 21 -26.89 45.53 -3.79
CA THR A 21 -26.32 45.97 -2.52
C THR A 21 -26.65 44.99 -1.38
N GLU A 22 -27.82 44.40 -1.37
CA GLU A 22 -28.19 43.36 -0.39
C GLU A 22 -27.29 42.10 -0.49
N GLN A 23 -26.79 41.76 -1.66
CA GLN A 23 -25.87 40.63 -1.88
C GLN A 23 -24.42 40.92 -1.43
N ARG A 24 -24.09 42.17 -1.10
CA ARG A 24 -22.72 42.61 -0.79
C ARG A 24 -22.05 41.82 0.32
N SER A 25 -22.76 41.50 1.41
CA SER A 25 -22.19 40.74 2.51
C SER A 25 -21.83 39.30 2.10
N ALA A 26 -22.65 38.64 1.28
CA ALA A 26 -22.39 37.30 0.76
C ALA A 26 -21.15 37.30 -0.17
N VAL A 27 -21.03 38.35 -1.01
CA VAL A 27 -19.88 38.49 -1.91
C VAL A 27 -18.58 38.81 -1.14
N GLU A 28 -18.63 39.62 -0.09
CA GLU A 28 -17.45 39.85 0.78
C GLU A 28 -17.02 38.55 1.48
N THR A 29 -17.96 37.71 1.90
CA THR A 29 -17.66 36.36 2.41
C THR A 29 -17.00 35.49 1.35
N ALA A 30 -17.54 35.49 0.12
CA ALA A 30 -16.96 34.76 -1.01
C ALA A 30 -15.54 35.26 -1.40
N LYS A 31 -15.29 36.56 -1.29
CA LYS A 31 -13.93 37.13 -1.48
C LYS A 31 -12.93 36.63 -0.44
N THR A 32 -13.33 36.61 0.81
CA THR A 32 -12.47 36.08 1.89
C THR A 32 -12.22 34.59 1.70
N GLU A 33 -13.23 33.82 1.32
CA GLU A 33 -13.10 32.40 0.99
C GLU A 33 -12.15 32.19 -0.21
N ALA A 34 -12.31 32.95 -1.28
CA ALA A 34 -11.44 32.85 -2.46
C ALA A 34 -9.98 33.18 -2.10
N ALA A 35 -9.76 34.23 -1.33
CA ALA A 35 -8.41 34.60 -0.90
C ALA A 35 -7.76 33.53 -0.02
N GLN A 36 -8.52 32.92 0.89
CA GLN A 36 -8.03 31.79 1.70
C GLN A 36 -7.76 30.55 0.84
N ALA A 37 -8.62 30.26 -0.11
CA ALA A 37 -8.44 29.14 -1.02
C ALA A 37 -7.21 29.29 -1.92
N ASP A 38 -6.91 30.51 -2.39
CA ASP A 38 -5.69 30.80 -3.16
C ASP A 38 -4.42 30.65 -2.31
N LYS A 39 -4.44 31.08 -1.05
CA LYS A 39 -3.34 30.84 -0.12
C LYS A 39 -3.16 29.35 0.17
N ALA A 40 -4.25 28.62 0.38
CA ALA A 40 -4.21 27.17 0.60
C ALA A 40 -3.63 26.41 -0.61
N ALA A 41 -3.92 26.86 -1.83
CA ALA A 41 -3.41 26.25 -3.04
C ALA A 41 -1.87 26.28 -3.14
N LEU A 42 -1.22 27.26 -2.53
CA LEU A 42 0.26 27.34 -2.47
C LEU A 42 0.89 26.21 -1.63
N LEU A 43 0.12 25.63 -0.71
CA LEU A 43 0.55 24.54 0.17
C LEU A 43 0.06 23.16 -0.32
N GLU A 44 -0.84 23.12 -1.31
CA GLU A 44 -1.50 21.90 -1.75
C GLU A 44 -0.50 20.86 -2.26
N GLU A 45 0.48 21.25 -3.05
CA GLU A 45 1.44 20.32 -3.64
C GLU A 45 2.32 19.64 -2.59
N ILE A 46 2.84 20.42 -1.61
CA ILE A 46 3.67 19.86 -0.53
C ILE A 46 2.83 18.99 0.39
N TYR A 47 1.58 19.36 0.66
CA TYR A 47 0.65 18.54 1.42
C TYR A 47 0.38 17.20 0.74
N ASN A 48 0.07 17.22 -0.56
CA ASN A 48 -0.16 16.02 -1.36
C ASN A 48 1.09 15.13 -1.46
N SER A 49 2.28 15.74 -1.53
CA SER A 49 3.55 15.01 -1.49
C SER A 49 3.77 14.33 -0.14
N THR A 50 3.43 15.01 0.96
CA THR A 50 3.49 14.45 2.32
C THR A 50 2.52 13.27 2.48
N LEU A 51 1.31 13.36 1.94
CA LEU A 51 0.34 12.26 1.94
C LEU A 51 0.84 11.05 1.15
N ARG A 52 1.42 11.28 -0.04
CA ARG A 52 2.00 10.19 -0.85
C ARG A 52 3.16 9.51 -0.12
N ALA A 53 4.05 10.28 0.48
CA ALA A 53 5.16 9.75 1.26
C ALA A 53 4.68 8.98 2.50
N HIS A 54 3.63 9.47 3.18
CA HIS A 54 3.00 8.74 4.27
C HIS A 54 2.47 7.37 3.84
N LYS A 55 1.72 7.33 2.74
CA LYS A 55 1.21 6.08 2.17
C LYS A 55 2.34 5.12 1.78
N HIS A 56 3.36 5.63 1.11
CA HIS A 56 4.54 4.83 0.74
C HIS A 56 5.25 4.27 1.97
N ASN A 57 5.44 5.07 3.01
CA ASN A 57 6.02 4.60 4.27
C ASN A 57 5.20 3.46 4.90
N GLN A 58 3.86 3.55 4.89
CA GLN A 58 3.00 2.48 5.38
C GLN A 58 3.12 1.20 4.56
N GLU A 59 3.21 1.32 3.23
CA GLU A 59 3.42 0.19 2.33
C GLU A 59 4.77 -0.51 2.60
N CYS A 60 5.85 0.27 2.78
CA CYS A 60 7.17 -0.27 3.12
C CYS A 60 7.18 -0.98 4.48
N LEU A 61 6.54 -0.41 5.51
CA LEU A 61 6.41 -1.05 6.83
C LEU A 61 5.64 -2.37 6.75
N SER A 62 4.56 -2.42 5.98
CA SER A 62 3.79 -3.64 5.76
C SER A 62 4.60 -4.72 5.04
N ALA A 63 5.40 -4.32 4.02
CA ALA A 63 6.29 -5.22 3.30
C ALA A 63 7.41 -5.76 4.21
N GLU A 64 8.00 -4.92 5.07
CA GLU A 64 8.99 -5.32 6.07
C GLU A 64 8.39 -6.34 7.05
N GLN A 65 7.20 -6.06 7.58
CA GLN A 65 6.51 -6.98 8.50
C GLN A 65 6.22 -8.34 7.84
N SER A 66 5.79 -8.34 6.59
CA SER A 66 5.54 -9.57 5.83
C SER A 66 6.83 -10.36 5.58
N ALA A 67 7.92 -9.68 5.27
CA ALA A 67 9.24 -10.30 5.12
C ALA A 67 9.78 -10.87 6.44
N HIS A 68 9.54 -10.20 7.56
CA HIS A 68 9.85 -10.72 8.90
C HIS A 68 9.12 -12.04 9.17
N GLN A 69 7.82 -12.09 8.90
CA GLN A 69 7.03 -13.31 9.07
C GLN A 69 7.51 -14.44 8.15
N ALA A 70 7.82 -14.13 6.90
CA ALA A 70 8.35 -15.12 5.95
C ALA A 70 9.70 -15.68 6.41
N THR A 71 10.60 -14.82 6.89
CA THR A 71 11.91 -15.24 7.42
C THR A 71 11.75 -16.11 8.66
N ALA A 72 10.88 -15.75 9.59
CA ALA A 72 10.60 -16.55 10.77
C ALA A 72 10.01 -17.93 10.40
N ALA A 73 9.10 -17.98 9.43
CA ALA A 73 8.53 -19.23 8.94
C ALA A 73 9.59 -20.12 8.25
N ALA A 74 10.48 -19.52 7.44
CA ALA A 74 11.58 -20.23 6.79
C ALA A 74 12.59 -20.78 7.81
N GLN A 75 12.92 -20.01 8.85
CA GLN A 75 13.77 -20.46 9.95
C GLN A 75 13.15 -21.64 10.72
N ALA A 76 11.86 -21.55 11.04
CA ALA A 76 11.15 -22.65 11.70
C ALA A 76 11.07 -23.92 10.82
N ALA A 77 10.89 -23.77 9.51
CA ALA A 77 10.91 -24.90 8.57
C ALA A 77 12.31 -25.56 8.52
N LEU A 78 13.37 -24.74 8.47
CA LEU A 78 14.74 -25.22 8.47
C LEU A 78 15.07 -25.96 9.78
N GLN A 79 14.65 -25.43 10.94
CA GLN A 79 14.83 -26.10 12.23
C GLN A 79 14.13 -27.46 12.28
N LYS A 80 12.91 -27.58 11.75
CA LYS A 80 12.20 -28.87 11.68
C LYS A 80 12.95 -29.89 10.79
N LEU A 81 13.49 -29.45 9.67
CA LEU A 81 14.30 -30.30 8.81
C LEU A 81 15.61 -30.71 9.49
N HIS A 82 16.24 -29.80 10.21
CA HIS A 82 17.43 -30.06 11.02
C HIS A 82 17.15 -31.12 12.09
N GLN A 83 16.04 -31.00 12.82
CA GLN A 83 15.64 -31.99 13.81
C GLN A 83 15.41 -33.37 13.18
N LYS A 84 14.68 -33.46 12.04
CA LYS A 84 14.48 -34.72 11.33
C LYS A 84 15.79 -35.34 10.85
N LEU A 85 16.71 -34.50 10.36
CA LEU A 85 18.04 -34.93 9.95
C LEU A 85 18.82 -35.54 11.12
N SER A 86 18.80 -34.86 12.28
CA SER A 86 19.45 -35.30 13.51
C SER A 86 18.87 -36.64 13.99
N GLU A 87 17.53 -36.77 13.98
CA GLU A 87 16.86 -38.02 14.38
C GLU A 87 17.21 -39.18 13.45
N GLN A 88 17.24 -38.98 12.14
CA GLN A 88 17.61 -40.02 11.18
C GLN A 88 19.09 -40.41 11.28
N LEU A 89 19.99 -39.46 11.49
CA LEU A 89 21.41 -39.77 11.71
C LEU A 89 21.64 -40.55 13.01
N GLN A 90 20.93 -40.20 14.10
CA GLN A 90 21.00 -40.96 15.37
C GLN A 90 20.50 -42.40 15.21
N GLN A 91 19.44 -42.64 14.46
CA GLN A 91 18.89 -43.99 14.20
C GLN A 91 19.86 -44.85 13.38
N LEU A 92 20.70 -44.27 12.53
CA LEU A 92 21.63 -44.99 11.69
C LEU A 92 22.93 -45.37 12.39
N ASP A 93 23.45 -44.52 13.24
CA ASP A 93 24.80 -44.69 13.84
C ASP A 93 24.79 -45.15 15.31
N GLY A 94 23.62 -45.17 15.97
CA GLY A 94 23.55 -45.50 17.41
C GLY A 94 24.38 -44.59 18.32
N GLN A 95 25.08 -43.60 17.76
CA GLN A 95 25.87 -42.60 18.47
C GLN A 95 25.09 -41.28 18.49
N SER A 96 24.93 -40.74 19.68
CA SER A 96 24.33 -39.43 19.88
C SER A 96 25.22 -38.37 19.22
N ILE A 97 24.83 -37.88 18.06
CA ILE A 97 25.44 -36.70 17.44
C ILE A 97 25.06 -35.51 18.31
N LYS A 98 25.91 -35.20 19.30
CA LYS A 98 25.67 -34.13 20.27
C LYS A 98 25.85 -32.73 19.70
N ASP A 99 26.33 -32.60 18.48
CA ASP A 99 26.82 -31.34 17.92
C ASP A 99 26.10 -30.94 16.62
N THR A 100 24.79 -31.05 16.59
CA THR A 100 23.95 -30.60 15.45
C THR A 100 23.66 -29.11 15.46
N ALA A 101 24.27 -28.33 16.34
CA ALA A 101 24.12 -26.89 16.40
C ALA A 101 24.73 -26.18 15.18
N ASN A 102 25.64 -26.84 14.47
CA ASN A 102 26.23 -26.31 13.25
C ASN A 102 25.63 -27.00 12.03
N LEU A 103 24.84 -26.27 11.28
CA LEU A 103 24.10 -26.70 10.08
C LEU A 103 25.03 -27.28 8.99
N ASP A 104 26.19 -26.68 8.79
CA ASP A 104 27.16 -27.14 7.79
C ASP A 104 27.77 -28.49 8.17
N LYS A 105 28.04 -28.68 9.46
CA LYS A 105 28.55 -29.95 9.99
C LYS A 105 27.52 -31.08 9.88
N ALA A 106 26.23 -30.78 10.07
CA ALA A 106 25.16 -31.76 9.89
C ALA A 106 25.05 -32.23 8.42
N LEU A 107 25.23 -31.30 7.46
CA LEU A 107 25.27 -31.59 6.03
C LEU A 107 26.48 -32.45 5.66
N GLU A 108 27.65 -32.15 6.22
CA GLU A 108 28.86 -32.94 6.02
C GLU A 108 28.71 -34.38 6.52
N LEU A 109 28.19 -34.56 7.73
CA LEU A 109 27.89 -35.88 8.31
C LEU A 109 26.88 -36.67 7.47
N LEU A 110 25.86 -35.98 6.97
CA LEU A 110 24.89 -36.60 6.05
C LEU A 110 25.54 -37.11 4.78
N ASN A 111 26.39 -36.31 4.14
CA ASN A 111 27.13 -36.68 2.95
C ASN A 111 28.05 -37.90 3.22
N GLN A 112 28.78 -37.89 4.34
CA GLN A 112 29.62 -39.02 4.72
C GLN A 112 28.79 -40.28 4.91
N ARG A 113 27.63 -40.20 5.54
CA ARG A 113 26.75 -41.37 5.76
C ARG A 113 26.14 -41.90 4.45
N ILE A 114 25.73 -41.03 3.55
CA ILE A 114 25.25 -41.43 2.21
C ILE A 114 26.37 -42.21 1.48
N LEU A 115 27.61 -41.72 1.50
CA LEU A 115 28.74 -42.39 0.86
C LEU A 115 29.02 -43.76 1.49
N GLN A 116 28.96 -43.87 2.82
CA GLN A 116 29.13 -45.15 3.52
C GLN A 116 28.04 -46.16 3.10
N LEU A 117 26.77 -45.75 3.11
CA LEU A 117 25.66 -46.60 2.73
C LEU A 117 25.76 -47.07 1.27
N HIS A 118 26.19 -46.18 0.37
CA HIS A 118 26.47 -46.58 -1.01
C HIS A 118 27.60 -47.62 -1.11
N SER A 119 28.69 -47.44 -0.33
CA SER A 119 29.76 -48.41 -0.25
C SER A 119 29.29 -49.78 0.28
N GLU A 120 28.47 -49.78 1.34
CA GLU A 120 27.88 -51.00 1.90
C GLU A 120 26.98 -51.71 0.89
N ALA A 121 26.11 -50.99 0.19
CA ALA A 121 25.25 -51.52 -0.83
C ALA A 121 26.05 -52.14 -2.01
N ALA A 122 27.12 -51.47 -2.44
CA ALA A 122 28.02 -51.94 -3.49
C ALA A 122 28.75 -53.24 -3.08
N LYS A 123 29.26 -53.32 -1.86
CA LYS A 123 29.90 -54.52 -1.29
C LYS A 123 28.92 -55.70 -1.24
N LEU A 124 27.70 -55.50 -0.75
CA LEU A 124 26.68 -56.53 -0.68
C LEU A 124 26.29 -57.03 -2.07
N SER A 125 26.11 -56.13 -3.04
CA SER A 125 25.84 -56.51 -4.44
C SER A 125 27.01 -57.24 -5.06
N GLY A 126 28.25 -56.77 -4.85
CA GLY A 126 29.44 -57.42 -5.37
C GLY A 126 29.65 -58.83 -4.83
N VAL A 127 29.49 -59.02 -3.50
CA VAL A 127 29.56 -60.37 -2.89
C VAL A 127 28.52 -61.29 -3.45
N THR A 128 27.27 -60.85 -3.61
CA THR A 128 26.21 -61.66 -4.16
C THR A 128 26.48 -62.11 -5.60
N SER A 129 26.92 -61.18 -6.45
CA SER A 129 27.21 -61.46 -7.87
C SER A 129 28.42 -62.38 -8.04
N GLU A 130 29.47 -62.18 -7.22
CA GLU A 130 30.69 -63.01 -7.29
C GLU A 130 30.44 -64.41 -6.78
N LEU A 131 29.66 -64.60 -5.72
CA LEU A 131 29.25 -65.95 -5.25
C LEU A 131 28.41 -66.69 -6.30
N GLU A 132 27.51 -66.04 -6.98
CA GLU A 132 26.74 -66.59 -8.09
C GLU A 132 27.65 -66.98 -9.26
N ARG A 133 28.58 -66.14 -9.61
CA ARG A 133 29.57 -66.38 -10.68
C ARG A 133 30.45 -67.60 -10.37
N LEU A 134 30.96 -67.63 -9.15
CA LEU A 134 31.82 -68.74 -8.69
C LEU A 134 31.05 -70.07 -8.63
N ALA A 135 29.81 -70.04 -8.13
CA ALA A 135 28.95 -71.23 -8.10
C ALA A 135 28.64 -71.75 -9.49
N ALA A 136 28.37 -70.85 -10.47
CA ALA A 136 28.07 -71.22 -11.83
C ALA A 136 29.32 -71.75 -12.61
N ALA A 137 30.50 -71.42 -12.13
CA ALA A 137 31.76 -71.87 -12.74
C ALA A 137 32.26 -73.24 -12.20
N LEU A 138 31.55 -73.82 -11.22
CA LEU A 138 31.89 -75.17 -10.73
C LEU A 138 31.45 -76.24 -11.71
N VAL A 139 32.42 -76.99 -12.19
CA VAL A 139 32.18 -78.15 -13.07
C VAL A 139 32.75 -79.42 -12.41
N ASP A 140 31.98 -80.48 -12.34
CA ASP A 140 32.44 -81.76 -11.75
C ASP A 140 33.66 -82.32 -12.47
N ASN A 141 34.71 -82.69 -11.71
CA ASN A 141 35.99 -83.18 -12.16
C ASN A 141 36.94 -82.15 -12.84
N GLU A 142 36.61 -80.84 -12.81
CA GLU A 142 37.56 -79.81 -13.18
C GLU A 142 38.13 -79.11 -11.94
N PRO A 143 39.37 -78.60 -11.93
CA PRO A 143 39.94 -77.93 -10.78
C PRO A 143 39.18 -76.63 -10.49
N CYS A 144 38.68 -76.47 -9.25
CA CYS A 144 38.00 -75.28 -8.85
C CYS A 144 38.94 -74.06 -8.98
N PRO A 145 38.50 -72.95 -9.58
CA PRO A 145 39.32 -71.75 -9.73
C PRO A 145 39.68 -71.08 -8.40
N VAL A 146 39.03 -71.45 -7.30
CA VAL A 146 39.24 -70.84 -5.97
C VAL A 146 40.17 -71.70 -5.08
N CYS A 147 39.94 -73.04 -5.04
CA CYS A 147 40.68 -73.94 -4.10
C CYS A 147 41.36 -75.11 -4.78
N GLY A 148 41.22 -75.31 -6.12
CA GLY A 148 41.83 -76.38 -6.88
C GLY A 148 41.21 -77.78 -6.69
N ALA A 149 40.17 -77.94 -5.86
CA ALA A 149 39.53 -79.22 -5.65
C ALA A 149 38.72 -79.68 -6.87
N LEU A 150 38.75 -80.98 -7.12
CA LEU A 150 38.01 -81.61 -8.27
C LEU A 150 36.57 -81.94 -7.96
N GLN A 151 36.22 -81.95 -6.70
CA GLN A 151 34.81 -82.22 -6.26
C GLN A 151 34.48 -81.27 -5.08
N HIS A 152 33.33 -80.72 -5.16
CA HIS A 152 32.73 -79.88 -4.09
C HIS A 152 31.44 -80.60 -3.62
N PRO A 153 31.50 -81.43 -2.60
CA PRO A 153 30.32 -82.13 -2.06
C PRO A 153 29.31 -81.14 -1.45
N HIS A 154 29.84 -80.04 -1.06
CA HIS A 154 28.99 -78.90 -0.55
C HIS A 154 29.46 -77.59 -1.18
N PRO A 155 29.12 -77.34 -2.45
CA PRO A 155 29.42 -76.05 -3.02
C PRO A 155 28.79 -74.98 -2.20
N ALA A 156 29.53 -73.89 -2.00
CA ALA A 156 28.98 -72.72 -1.32
C ALA A 156 27.84 -72.12 -2.15
N THR A 157 26.68 -72.76 -2.12
CA THR A 157 25.46 -72.25 -2.74
C THR A 157 24.83 -71.27 -1.78
N ILE A 158 24.59 -70.04 -2.26
CA ILE A 158 23.71 -69.14 -1.54
C ILE A 158 22.33 -69.76 -1.52
N THR A 159 21.85 -70.14 -0.34
CA THR A 159 20.48 -70.63 -0.21
C THR A 159 19.49 -69.55 -0.65
N ALA A 160 18.32 -69.95 -1.14
CA ALA A 160 17.28 -69.01 -1.49
C ALA A 160 16.93 -68.06 -0.35
N ALA A 161 17.01 -68.51 0.92
CA ALA A 161 16.81 -67.70 2.12
C ALA A 161 17.91 -66.63 2.27
N GLN A 162 19.19 -67.01 2.09
CA GLN A 162 20.32 -66.06 2.18
C GLN A 162 20.28 -65.05 1.08
N LYS A 163 19.92 -65.42 -0.15
CA LYS A 163 19.73 -64.52 -1.27
C LYS A 163 18.60 -63.53 -1.00
N SER A 164 17.48 -64.01 -0.47
CA SER A 164 16.36 -63.19 -0.07
C SER A 164 16.75 -62.17 1.03
N GLU A 165 17.50 -62.62 2.05
CA GLU A 165 18.00 -61.76 3.14
C GLU A 165 18.95 -60.67 2.62
N LEU A 166 19.89 -61.03 1.74
CA LEU A 166 20.82 -60.07 1.12
C LEU A 166 20.08 -59.05 0.23
N GLN A 167 19.11 -59.50 -0.52
CA GLN A 167 18.25 -58.63 -1.32
C GLN A 167 17.44 -57.67 -0.46
N LEU A 168 16.87 -58.16 0.66
CA LEU A 168 16.14 -57.32 1.61
C LEU A 168 17.04 -56.27 2.23
N LYS A 169 18.27 -56.65 2.66
CA LYS A 169 19.28 -55.70 3.18
C LYS A 169 19.64 -54.62 2.17
N THR A 170 19.92 -55.04 0.91
CA THR A 170 20.24 -54.09 -0.16
C THR A 170 19.08 -53.14 -0.45
N GLN A 171 17.85 -53.63 -0.51
CA GLN A 171 16.68 -52.80 -0.69
C GLN A 171 16.46 -51.82 0.46
N THR A 172 16.71 -52.27 1.71
CA THR A 172 16.61 -51.42 2.88
C THR A 172 17.64 -50.29 2.84
N ILE A 173 18.90 -50.63 2.52
CA ILE A 173 19.98 -49.62 2.37
C ILE A 173 19.64 -48.64 1.23
N THR A 174 19.17 -49.14 0.09
CA THR A 174 18.78 -48.28 -1.05
C THR A 174 17.67 -47.32 -0.65
N ARG A 175 16.65 -47.75 0.08
CA ARG A 175 15.57 -46.88 0.58
C ARG A 175 16.10 -45.86 1.56
N GLN A 176 17.00 -46.26 2.45
CA GLN A 176 17.66 -45.32 3.38
C GLN A 176 18.46 -44.24 2.64
N VAL A 177 19.25 -44.62 1.65
CA VAL A 177 20.01 -43.66 0.81
C VAL A 177 19.06 -42.70 0.10
N GLN A 178 18.00 -43.21 -0.51
CA GLN A 178 17.01 -42.35 -1.17
C GLN A 178 16.34 -41.39 -0.20
N SER A 179 15.94 -41.85 0.99
CA SER A 179 15.37 -41.02 2.04
C SER A 179 16.32 -39.91 2.50
N LEU A 180 17.59 -40.24 2.70
CA LEU A 180 18.61 -39.28 3.12
C LEU A 180 18.93 -38.26 2.02
N GLN A 181 18.97 -38.71 0.75
CA GLN A 181 19.17 -37.80 -0.40
C GLN A 181 18.03 -36.81 -0.55
N LEU A 182 16.77 -37.27 -0.40
CA LEU A 182 15.61 -36.40 -0.41
C LEU A 182 15.62 -35.40 0.75
N LEU A 183 16.03 -35.84 1.91
CA LEU A 183 16.16 -34.95 3.09
C LEU A 183 17.25 -33.93 2.88
N GLN A 184 18.38 -34.31 2.32
CA GLN A 184 19.47 -33.41 1.95
C GLN A 184 19.02 -32.33 0.97
N GLN A 185 18.33 -32.75 -0.11
CA GLN A 185 17.80 -31.81 -1.10
C GLN A 185 16.80 -30.82 -0.48
N SER A 186 15.88 -31.34 0.35
CA SER A 186 14.89 -30.50 1.06
C SER A 186 15.57 -29.51 2.00
N TYR A 187 16.63 -29.93 2.68
CA TYR A 187 17.41 -29.08 3.56
C TYR A 187 18.15 -27.97 2.79
N GLN A 188 18.83 -28.31 1.70
CA GLN A 188 19.50 -27.33 0.84
C GLN A 188 18.52 -26.31 0.24
N GLN A 189 17.35 -26.77 -0.19
CA GLN A 189 16.29 -25.88 -0.69
C GLN A 189 15.78 -24.94 0.40
N ALA A 190 15.59 -25.45 1.62
CA ALA A 190 15.17 -24.64 2.76
C ALA A 190 16.23 -23.59 3.15
N GLN A 191 17.53 -23.91 3.06
CA GLN A 191 18.62 -22.95 3.27
C GLN A 191 18.60 -21.83 2.21
N LEU A 192 18.47 -22.19 0.93
CA LEU A 192 18.38 -21.19 -0.14
C LEU A 192 17.14 -20.32 0.02
N HIS A 193 16.01 -20.91 0.42
CA HIS A 193 14.79 -20.16 0.68
C HIS A 193 14.97 -19.18 1.86
N LEU A 194 15.58 -19.62 2.95
CA LEU A 194 15.88 -18.75 4.09
C LEU A 194 16.78 -17.59 3.68
N ALA A 195 17.88 -17.86 2.96
CA ALA A 195 18.77 -16.81 2.47
C ALA A 195 18.04 -15.79 1.58
N GLY A 196 17.13 -16.25 0.74
CA GLY A 196 16.26 -15.38 -0.07
C GLY A 196 15.33 -14.51 0.80
N CYS A 197 14.70 -15.08 1.83
CA CYS A 197 13.86 -14.36 2.77
C CYS A 197 14.67 -13.30 3.56
N GLU A 198 15.87 -13.63 4.03
CA GLU A 198 16.76 -12.72 4.75
C GLU A 198 17.21 -11.56 3.86
N ALA A 199 17.57 -11.82 2.59
CA ALA A 199 17.91 -10.79 1.63
C ALA A 199 16.72 -9.84 1.37
N THR A 200 15.52 -10.40 1.22
CA THR A 200 14.28 -9.63 1.04
C THR A 200 13.96 -8.79 2.28
N LEU A 201 14.10 -9.35 3.47
CA LEU A 201 13.92 -8.64 4.73
C LEU A 201 14.88 -7.45 4.83
N LYS A 202 16.16 -7.67 4.57
CA LYS A 202 17.18 -6.60 4.59
C LYS A 202 16.86 -5.49 3.59
N ALA A 203 16.40 -5.83 2.38
CA ALA A 203 15.99 -4.85 1.37
C ALA A 203 14.78 -4.03 1.84
N ASN A 204 13.75 -4.71 2.39
CA ASN A 204 12.54 -4.05 2.88
C ASN A 204 12.83 -3.17 4.11
N GLN A 205 13.73 -3.58 5.00
CA GLN A 205 14.21 -2.75 6.12
C GLN A 205 14.88 -1.48 5.64
N ALA A 206 15.75 -1.57 4.64
CA ALA A 206 16.36 -0.40 4.05
C ALA A 206 15.34 0.52 3.36
N ALA A 207 14.35 -0.05 2.67
CA ALA A 207 13.28 0.70 2.03
C ALA A 207 12.39 1.42 3.07
N SER A 208 12.01 0.74 4.16
CA SER A 208 11.18 1.34 5.23
C SER A 208 11.89 2.48 5.94
N VAL A 209 13.18 2.32 6.24
CA VAL A 209 14.01 3.39 6.82
C VAL A 209 14.09 4.61 5.89
N ASN A 210 14.27 4.39 4.58
CA ASN A 210 14.35 5.49 3.62
C ASN A 210 12.98 6.19 3.46
N ALA A 211 11.90 5.41 3.35
CA ALA A 211 10.54 5.96 3.26
C ALA A 211 10.15 6.74 4.53
N ALA A 212 10.54 6.28 5.71
CA ALA A 212 10.32 6.99 6.97
C ALA A 212 11.09 8.32 7.02
N LYS A 213 12.34 8.35 6.53
CA LYS A 213 13.13 9.59 6.44
C LYS A 213 12.51 10.58 5.46
N GLU A 214 12.10 10.12 4.29
CA GLU A 214 11.45 10.96 3.29
C GLU A 214 10.13 11.55 3.81
N PHE A 215 9.29 10.71 4.41
CA PHE A 215 8.05 11.16 5.03
C PHE A 215 8.31 12.18 6.15
N SER A 216 9.29 11.93 7.01
CA SER A 216 9.65 12.87 8.08
C SER A 216 10.12 14.22 7.54
N ALA A 217 10.97 14.23 6.52
CA ALA A 217 11.47 15.44 5.89
C ALA A 217 10.34 16.25 5.22
N LEU A 218 9.46 15.57 4.48
CA LEU A 218 8.31 16.23 3.84
C LEU A 218 7.31 16.75 4.86
N ARG A 219 7.09 16.04 5.96
CA ARG A 219 6.22 16.47 7.06
C ARG A 219 6.76 17.71 7.75
N GLU A 220 8.05 17.75 8.05
CA GLU A 220 8.70 18.94 8.64
C GLU A 220 8.64 20.12 7.66
N HIS A 221 8.94 19.91 6.39
CA HIS A 221 8.84 20.94 5.37
C HIS A 221 7.41 21.48 5.22
N PHE A 222 6.40 20.58 5.22
CA PHE A 222 5.00 21.01 5.21
C PHE A 222 4.67 21.84 6.47
N LYS A 223 5.14 21.41 7.64
CA LYS A 223 4.94 22.12 8.91
C LYS A 223 5.57 23.51 8.87
N GLU A 224 6.83 23.63 8.46
CA GLU A 224 7.52 24.92 8.31
C GLU A 224 6.76 25.87 7.36
N ARG A 225 6.28 25.34 6.24
CA ARG A 225 5.49 26.12 5.28
C ARG A 225 4.12 26.51 5.82
N LEU A 226 3.51 25.65 6.61
CA LEU A 226 2.22 25.93 7.27
C LEU A 226 2.42 27.01 8.35
N ASP A 227 3.44 26.88 9.18
CA ASP A 227 3.76 27.84 10.25
C ASP A 227 4.15 29.21 9.68
N ALA A 228 4.73 29.25 8.48
CA ALA A 228 5.04 30.49 7.75
C ALA A 228 3.84 31.07 6.99
N SER A 229 2.71 30.35 6.97
CA SER A 229 1.47 30.81 6.32
C SER A 229 0.56 31.51 7.33
N ASP A 230 -0.53 32.12 6.82
CA ASP A 230 -1.57 32.74 7.65
C ASP A 230 -2.55 31.72 8.28
N PHE A 231 -2.31 30.42 8.14
CA PHE A 231 -3.17 29.38 8.71
C PHE A 231 -2.71 29.01 10.12
N GLU A 232 -3.60 29.15 11.09
CA GLU A 232 -3.34 28.79 12.49
C GLU A 232 -3.13 27.28 12.70
N SER A 233 -3.63 26.43 11.80
CA SER A 233 -3.57 24.98 11.92
C SER A 233 -3.76 24.28 10.59
N GLN A 234 -3.35 23.00 10.53
CA GLN A 234 -3.60 22.11 9.40
C GLN A 234 -5.12 21.96 9.13
N THR A 235 -5.95 21.98 10.16
CA THR A 235 -7.41 21.90 10.01
C THR A 235 -7.95 23.16 9.34
N ALA A 236 -7.46 24.33 9.68
CA ALA A 236 -7.81 25.58 9.03
C ALA A 236 -7.37 25.60 7.55
N PHE A 237 -6.16 25.14 7.26
CA PHE A 237 -5.68 24.95 5.89
C PHE A 237 -6.60 24.03 5.07
N LEU A 238 -6.94 22.83 5.60
CA LEU A 238 -7.79 21.87 4.92
C LEU A 238 -9.22 22.40 4.71
N ALA A 239 -9.73 23.17 5.68
CA ALA A 239 -11.03 23.82 5.55
C ALA A 239 -11.04 24.90 4.44
N ALA A 240 -9.90 25.55 4.20
CA ALA A 240 -9.73 26.55 3.15
C ALA A 240 -9.43 25.97 1.77
N LEU A 241 -8.94 24.72 1.70
CA LEU A 241 -8.52 24.09 0.46
C LEU A 241 -9.72 23.88 -0.45
N ARG A 242 -9.61 24.35 -1.70
CA ARG A 242 -10.62 24.21 -2.76
C ARG A 242 -9.96 23.74 -4.03
N THR A 243 -10.70 22.99 -4.84
CA THR A 243 -10.25 22.59 -6.17
C THR A 243 -10.05 23.82 -7.06
N GLU A 244 -9.18 23.72 -8.05
CA GLU A 244 -8.95 24.79 -9.03
C GLU A 244 -10.25 25.22 -9.72
N SER A 245 -11.14 24.28 -10.02
CA SER A 245 -12.46 24.55 -10.61
C SER A 245 -13.31 25.43 -9.68
N THR A 246 -13.36 25.06 -8.40
CA THR A 246 -14.14 25.83 -7.40
C THR A 246 -13.57 27.24 -7.21
N ARG A 247 -12.26 27.38 -7.18
CA ARG A 247 -11.59 28.70 -7.08
C ARG A 247 -11.92 29.58 -8.27
N LYS A 248 -11.84 29.04 -9.50
CA LYS A 248 -12.23 29.76 -10.72
C LYS A 248 -13.71 30.18 -10.70
N GLN A 249 -14.61 29.31 -10.22
CA GLN A 249 -16.03 29.65 -10.10
C GLN A 249 -16.28 30.78 -9.11
N LEU A 250 -15.64 30.75 -7.94
CA LEU A 250 -15.72 31.84 -6.95
C LEU A 250 -15.23 33.17 -7.56
N GLN A 251 -14.08 33.17 -8.21
CA GLN A 251 -13.51 34.37 -8.85
C GLN A 251 -14.43 34.90 -9.96
N GLN A 252 -15.02 34.02 -10.79
CA GLN A 252 -15.98 34.41 -11.84
C GLN A 252 -17.25 35.02 -11.22
N THR A 253 -17.76 34.44 -10.15
CA THR A 253 -18.94 34.94 -9.44
C THR A 253 -18.69 36.32 -8.85
N ILE A 254 -17.54 36.51 -8.21
CA ILE A 254 -17.12 37.81 -7.66
C ILE A 254 -16.97 38.85 -8.77
N ALA A 255 -16.27 38.51 -9.84
CA ALA A 255 -16.05 39.43 -10.96
C ALA A 255 -17.39 39.82 -11.65
N ALA A 256 -18.28 38.86 -11.86
CA ALA A 256 -19.60 39.14 -12.43
C ALA A 256 -20.44 40.07 -11.53
N TYR A 257 -20.40 39.85 -10.21
CA TYR A 257 -21.04 40.75 -9.27
C TYR A 257 -20.47 42.16 -9.32
N GLU A 258 -19.15 42.33 -9.31
CA GLU A 258 -18.49 43.62 -9.36
C GLU A 258 -18.82 44.38 -10.65
N GLN A 259 -18.83 43.68 -11.78
CA GLN A 259 -19.25 44.25 -13.09
C GLN A 259 -20.74 44.69 -13.06
N ASN A 260 -21.60 43.84 -12.51
CA ASN A 260 -23.03 44.14 -12.42
C ASN A 260 -23.29 45.31 -11.47
N LEU A 261 -22.57 45.35 -10.33
CA LEU A 261 -22.70 46.47 -9.39
C LEU A 261 -22.21 47.77 -10.00
N ALA A 262 -21.06 47.77 -10.68
CA ALA A 262 -20.55 48.96 -11.38
C ALA A 262 -21.51 49.46 -12.47
N ALA A 263 -22.04 48.51 -13.27
CA ALA A 263 -23.03 48.85 -14.31
C ALA A 263 -24.33 49.39 -13.73
N ALA A 264 -24.83 48.76 -12.61
CA ALA A 264 -26.04 49.24 -11.93
C ALA A 264 -25.83 50.61 -11.29
N THR A 265 -24.65 50.87 -10.73
CA THR A 265 -24.29 52.18 -10.15
C THR A 265 -24.28 53.27 -11.23
N ASP A 266 -23.62 53.02 -12.36
CA ASP A 266 -23.55 53.93 -13.47
C ASP A 266 -24.95 54.17 -14.09
N ARG A 267 -25.74 53.11 -14.23
CA ARG A 267 -27.11 53.21 -14.71
C ARG A 267 -27.98 54.01 -13.76
N LEU A 268 -27.86 53.79 -12.44
CA LEU A 268 -28.58 54.56 -11.42
C LEU A 268 -28.21 56.05 -11.46
N GLN A 269 -26.91 56.33 -11.56
CA GLN A 269 -26.44 57.76 -11.59
C GLN A 269 -26.94 58.48 -12.84
N ARG A 270 -26.90 57.82 -14.03
CA ARG A 270 -27.46 58.38 -15.28
C ARG A 270 -28.95 58.61 -15.17
N ALA A 271 -29.70 57.62 -14.65
CA ALA A 271 -31.15 57.71 -14.48
C ALA A 271 -31.54 58.81 -13.47
N GLN A 272 -30.81 58.95 -12.36
CA GLN A 272 -31.02 60.02 -11.40
C GLN A 272 -30.76 61.40 -12.00
N ASN A 273 -29.69 61.59 -12.76
CA ASN A 273 -29.40 62.85 -13.43
C ASN A 273 -30.50 63.22 -14.46
N ALA A 274 -31.08 62.24 -15.13
CA ALA A 274 -32.16 62.46 -16.09
C ALA A 274 -33.48 62.99 -15.48
N VAL A 275 -33.76 62.63 -14.20
CA VAL A 275 -34.96 63.08 -13.47
C VAL A 275 -34.71 64.18 -12.47
N ASN A 276 -33.45 64.58 -12.25
CA ASN A 276 -33.08 65.59 -11.28
C ASN A 276 -33.80 66.91 -11.51
N GLY A 277 -34.47 67.44 -10.46
CA GLY A 277 -35.22 68.68 -10.51
C GLY A 277 -36.58 68.58 -11.27
N LYS A 278 -37.01 67.38 -11.65
CA LYS A 278 -38.30 67.16 -12.33
C LYS A 278 -39.28 66.45 -11.41
N THR A 279 -40.58 66.60 -11.66
CA THR A 279 -41.69 65.92 -10.95
C THR A 279 -42.24 64.79 -11.82
N GLU A 280 -42.60 63.67 -11.21
CA GLU A 280 -43.16 62.52 -11.85
C GLU A 280 -44.55 62.84 -12.44
N PRO A 281 -44.79 62.53 -13.71
CA PRO A 281 -46.02 63.03 -14.37
C PRO A 281 -47.31 62.23 -14.15
N GLU A 282 -47.27 60.95 -13.77
CA GLU A 282 -48.47 60.11 -13.59
C GLU A 282 -48.30 58.89 -12.70
N LEU A 283 -49.38 58.52 -11.95
CA LEU A 283 -49.45 57.37 -11.06
C LEU A 283 -49.39 56.01 -11.79
N SER A 284 -49.85 55.94 -13.04
CA SER A 284 -49.85 54.76 -13.88
C SER A 284 -48.46 54.30 -14.23
N ALA A 285 -47.53 55.21 -14.36
CA ALA A 285 -46.11 54.94 -14.65
C ALA A 285 -45.36 54.35 -13.42
N CYS A 286 -45.70 54.87 -12.25
CA CYS A 286 -45.15 54.31 -11.00
C CYS A 286 -45.58 52.84 -10.81
N LYS A 287 -46.85 52.48 -11.11
CA LYS A 287 -47.34 51.11 -11.06
C LYS A 287 -46.68 50.19 -12.11
N ALA A 288 -46.43 50.70 -13.29
CA ALA A 288 -45.73 49.92 -14.34
C ALA A 288 -44.23 49.66 -13.93
N ALA A 289 -43.57 50.65 -13.34
CA ALA A 289 -42.24 50.53 -12.82
C ALA A 289 -42.15 49.55 -11.63
N GLU A 290 -43.13 49.59 -10.72
CA GLU A 290 -43.26 48.67 -9.60
C GLU A 290 -43.42 47.21 -10.09
N GLN A 291 -44.27 46.96 -11.09
CA GLN A 291 -44.42 45.62 -11.70
C GLN A 291 -43.11 45.10 -12.33
N GLN A 292 -42.33 46.00 -12.99
CA GLN A 292 -41.02 45.62 -13.55
C GLN A 292 -39.98 45.32 -12.45
N ALA A 293 -39.98 46.11 -11.38
CA ALA A 293 -39.11 45.89 -10.23
C ALA A 293 -39.43 44.58 -9.52
N ASP A 294 -40.74 44.25 -9.37
CA ASP A 294 -41.15 42.96 -8.81
C ASP A 294 -40.71 41.78 -9.70
N ALA A 295 -40.78 41.90 -11.00
CA ALA A 295 -40.30 40.88 -11.92
C ALA A 295 -38.77 40.63 -11.76
N LEU A 296 -38.00 41.70 -11.68
CA LEU A 296 -36.55 41.63 -11.45
C LEU A 296 -36.20 41.03 -10.08
N TYR A 297 -36.92 41.44 -9.05
CA TYR A 297 -36.78 40.91 -7.69
C TYR A 297 -37.04 39.39 -7.67
N ARG A 298 -38.08 38.90 -8.32
CA ARG A 298 -38.35 37.45 -8.44
C ARG A 298 -37.22 36.73 -9.17
N GLN A 299 -36.66 37.32 -10.23
CA GLN A 299 -35.57 36.76 -10.96
C GLN A 299 -34.29 36.66 -10.12
N LEU A 300 -33.97 37.71 -9.35
CA LEU A 300 -32.81 37.73 -8.46
C LEU A 300 -33.01 36.79 -7.25
N THR A 301 -34.23 36.68 -6.74
CA THR A 301 -34.57 35.71 -5.69
C THR A 301 -34.36 34.25 -6.18
N ALA A 302 -34.71 33.98 -7.43
CA ALA A 302 -34.41 32.68 -8.04
C ALA A 302 -32.92 32.42 -8.17
N GLN A 303 -32.11 33.45 -8.53
CA GLN A 303 -30.66 33.34 -8.58
C GLN A 303 -30.04 33.16 -7.19
N THR A 304 -30.52 33.88 -6.16
CA THR A 304 -30.05 33.67 -4.77
C THR A 304 -30.42 32.28 -4.23
N ALA A 305 -31.58 31.73 -4.66
CA ALA A 305 -31.90 30.34 -4.32
C ALA A 305 -30.94 29.33 -4.96
N VAL A 306 -30.49 29.58 -6.17
CA VAL A 306 -29.45 28.77 -6.82
C VAL A 306 -28.14 28.87 -6.09
N THR A 307 -27.69 30.09 -5.76
CA THR A 307 -26.42 30.27 -4.99
C THR A 307 -26.53 29.74 -3.56
N ALA A 308 -27.72 29.82 -2.92
CA ALA A 308 -27.94 29.18 -1.62
C ALA A 308 -27.87 27.65 -1.72
N LYS A 309 -28.32 27.04 -2.83
CA LYS A 309 -28.14 25.61 -3.07
C LYS A 309 -26.68 25.25 -3.25
N GLU A 310 -25.94 26.04 -4.02
CA GLU A 310 -24.49 25.85 -4.18
C GLU A 310 -23.75 25.97 -2.84
N LEU A 311 -24.12 26.94 -2.01
CA LEU A 311 -23.60 27.07 -0.65
C LEU A 311 -23.90 25.83 0.22
N SER A 312 -25.11 25.31 0.12
CA SER A 312 -25.50 24.06 0.82
C SER A 312 -24.67 22.87 0.35
N ASP A 313 -24.39 22.78 -0.95
CA ASP A 313 -23.57 21.69 -1.50
C ASP A 313 -22.09 21.84 -1.10
N LEU A 314 -21.59 23.07 -0.99
CA LEU A 314 -20.27 23.37 -0.42
C LEU A 314 -20.21 23.02 1.08
N GLN A 315 -21.26 23.30 1.86
CA GLN A 315 -21.32 22.89 3.25
C GLN A 315 -21.31 21.37 3.44
N LYS A 316 -21.98 20.64 2.56
CA LYS A 316 -21.91 19.16 2.57
C LYS A 316 -20.51 18.66 2.24
N ALA A 317 -19.85 19.27 1.27
CA ALA A 317 -18.46 18.95 0.96
C ALA A 317 -17.52 19.25 2.15
N GLN A 318 -17.78 20.32 2.89
CA GLN A 318 -17.05 20.66 4.12
C GLN A 318 -17.24 19.60 5.23
N LEU A 319 -18.47 19.10 5.40
CA LEU A 319 -18.73 18.01 6.35
C LEU A 319 -18.03 16.70 5.95
N GLN A 320 -17.98 16.40 4.66
CA GLN A 320 -17.22 15.23 4.16
C GLN A 320 -15.71 15.39 4.39
N LEU A 321 -15.18 16.61 4.27
CA LEU A 321 -13.79 16.92 4.63
C LEU A 321 -13.53 16.69 6.11
N GLN A 322 -14.41 17.16 7.00
CA GLN A 322 -14.29 16.94 8.45
C GLN A 322 -14.33 15.45 8.83
N GLU A 323 -15.13 14.62 8.13
CA GLU A 323 -15.09 13.17 8.33
C GLU A 323 -13.76 12.54 7.87
N LEU A 324 -13.19 13.03 6.78
CA LEU A 324 -11.87 12.61 6.30
C LEU A 324 -10.76 13.03 7.28
N GLU A 325 -10.84 14.22 7.85
CA GLU A 325 -9.94 14.71 8.91
C GLU A 325 -9.98 13.81 10.15
N LYS A 326 -11.18 13.42 10.58
CA LYS A 326 -11.33 12.51 11.72
C LYS A 326 -10.71 11.15 11.45
N LYS A 327 -10.87 10.62 10.24
CA LYS A 327 -10.20 9.38 9.81
C LYS A 327 -8.69 9.54 9.74
N MET A 328 -8.19 10.68 9.28
CA MET A 328 -6.75 10.97 9.28
C MET A 328 -6.19 11.09 10.70
N GLY A 329 -6.91 11.74 11.61
CA GLY A 329 -6.51 11.80 13.03
C GLY A 329 -6.36 10.40 13.64
N THR A 330 -7.33 9.51 13.40
CA THR A 330 -7.25 8.13 13.89
C THR A 330 -6.10 7.32 13.25
N LEU A 331 -5.76 7.59 11.99
CA LEU A 331 -4.61 6.98 11.31
C LEU A 331 -3.28 7.54 11.84
N GLN A 332 -3.23 8.83 12.18
CA GLN A 332 -2.05 9.48 12.77
C GLN A 332 -1.79 8.99 14.19
N ASP A 333 -2.84 8.81 14.98
CA ASP A 333 -2.76 8.21 16.33
C ASP A 333 -2.31 6.74 16.26
N ALA A 334 -2.85 5.98 15.30
CA ALA A 334 -2.41 4.61 15.04
C ALA A 334 -0.94 4.53 14.61
N TYR A 335 -0.49 5.48 13.78
CA TYR A 335 0.91 5.60 13.38
C TYR A 335 1.81 5.94 14.57
N GLN A 336 1.42 6.94 15.40
CA GLN A 336 2.17 7.29 16.61
C GLN A 336 2.24 6.10 17.59
N THR A 337 1.15 5.35 17.72
CA THR A 337 1.10 4.15 18.55
C THR A 337 2.01 3.05 17.99
N ALA A 338 2.01 2.85 16.67
CA ALA A 338 2.90 1.88 16.02
C ALA A 338 4.38 2.32 16.08
N ALA A 339 4.66 3.61 15.94
CA ALA A 339 6.01 4.15 16.07
C ALA A 339 6.56 4.04 17.50
N SER A 340 5.70 4.26 18.51
CA SER A 340 6.07 4.09 19.94
C SER A 340 6.21 2.63 20.38
N LEU A 341 5.72 1.67 19.61
CA LEU A 341 5.89 0.24 19.84
C LEU A 341 7.14 -0.34 19.12
N ALA A 342 7.75 0.46 18.23
CA ALA A 342 8.94 0.08 17.46
C ALA A 342 10.26 0.63 18.06
N GLU A 343 10.18 1.51 19.08
CA GLU A 343 11.27 1.87 19.99
C GLU A 343 11.29 0.92 21.20
#